data_98bc23bff4bb0a04525f000261b8c194
#
_entry.id   98bc23bff4bb0a04525f000261b8c194
#
_cell.length_a   1.000
_cell.length_b   1.000
_cell.length_c   1.000
_cell.angle_alpha   90.00
_cell.angle_beta   90.00
_cell.angle_gamma   90.00
#
_symmetry.space_group_name_H-M   'P 1'
#
loop_
_entity.id
_entity.type
_entity.pdbx_description
1 polymer ?
#
loop_
_entity_poly.entity_id
_entity_poly.type
_entity_poly.pdbx_seq_one_letter_code
_entity_poly.pdbx_strand_id
1 'polypeptide(L)'
;MALRRGPGLYPFLALCVLGAGYLLASRLGYLDRLQARFFPAAKQAVRLSPGDFPAGVAAPVADLASVPLRPTLIGFTARGSAAALLLATGGASSLDNPVAPAGAAQGLLKTAYAMDARAVVFATDEELRKALAVGAEHGGVDMAAISVDRLAAWLPSLRDAAPRTVMLVGRSRGQEALAAVGVPDLASLRGKRLGVYPSGASYYFSLWVLSRAGLRMTDVSWVELPSTLDAGRALREGRADAVAGLWGDVELAARDRGGAVLATTADAPHLVATVLVARGDYAARYPDAVRRVIRGLLDAGASVQKEPGPAARLLGEVAPYLGDPTEAIRSAPPATLADNRAFFGLSGEAPVTYDELFQSASALYQKIRRTAVTPPAEDTRDLGALKYVSEARGP
;
A
#
# COMPACT_ATOMS: atom_id res chain seq x y z
N MET A 1 9.37 -47.33 -49.47
CA MET A 1 8.58 -46.11 -49.22
C MET A 1 8.94 -45.59 -47.83
N ALA A 2 9.88 -44.66 -47.75
CA ALA A 2 10.43 -44.17 -46.51
C ALA A 2 9.64 -42.91 -46.06
N LEU A 3 8.97 -42.99 -44.95
CA LEU A 3 8.27 -41.90 -44.33
C LEU A 3 9.31 -40.84 -43.85
N ARG A 4 9.38 -39.69 -44.53
CA ARG A 4 10.13 -38.51 -44.09
C ARG A 4 9.53 -38.03 -42.76
N ARG A 5 10.26 -38.23 -41.67
CA ARG A 5 9.95 -37.64 -40.35
C ARG A 5 10.23 -36.15 -40.39
N GLY A 6 9.20 -35.31 -40.34
CA GLY A 6 9.31 -33.87 -40.31
C GLY A 6 9.87 -33.37 -38.96
N PRO A 7 10.62 -32.23 -38.92
CA PRO A 7 11.31 -31.73 -37.73
C PRO A 7 10.39 -31.26 -36.58
N GLY A 8 9.06 -31.31 -36.74
CA GLY A 8 8.10 -30.88 -35.72
C GLY A 8 7.59 -31.95 -34.74
N LEU A 9 7.89 -33.24 -35.01
CA LEU A 9 7.31 -34.36 -34.24
C LEU A 9 7.97 -34.52 -32.86
N TYR A 10 9.27 -34.23 -32.76
CA TYR A 10 10.02 -34.38 -31.51
C TYR A 10 9.67 -33.32 -30.43
N PRO A 11 9.56 -32.00 -30.73
CA PRO A 11 9.13 -31.04 -29.75
C PRO A 11 7.68 -31.26 -29.32
N PHE A 12 6.78 -31.70 -30.18
CA PHE A 12 5.40 -32.04 -29.81
C PHE A 12 5.32 -33.24 -28.88
N LEU A 13 6.06 -34.31 -29.14
CA LEU A 13 6.15 -35.46 -28.24
C LEU A 13 6.79 -35.11 -26.88
N ALA A 14 7.82 -34.23 -26.85
CA ALA A 14 8.41 -33.77 -25.64
C ALA A 14 7.43 -32.94 -24.78
N LEU A 15 6.63 -32.09 -25.40
CA LEU A 15 5.56 -31.32 -24.72
C LEU A 15 4.45 -32.25 -24.17
N CYS A 16 4.07 -33.29 -24.90
CA CYS A 16 3.06 -34.27 -24.43
C CYS A 16 3.59 -35.10 -23.26
N VAL A 17 4.87 -35.51 -23.27
CA VAL A 17 5.50 -36.23 -22.16
C VAL A 17 5.65 -35.34 -20.93
N LEU A 18 6.03 -34.08 -21.09
CA LEU A 18 6.11 -33.10 -19.99
C LEU A 18 4.72 -32.79 -19.41
N GLY A 19 3.70 -32.64 -20.28
CA GLY A 19 2.31 -32.45 -19.86
C GLY A 19 1.74 -33.63 -19.10
N ALA A 20 1.97 -34.85 -19.59
CA ALA A 20 1.55 -36.08 -18.93
C ALA A 20 2.29 -36.30 -17.60
N GLY A 21 3.59 -36.00 -17.56
CA GLY A 21 4.40 -36.01 -16.32
C GLY A 21 3.91 -35.01 -15.28
N TYR A 22 3.56 -33.80 -15.70
CA TYR A 22 2.98 -32.77 -14.84
C TYR A 22 1.62 -33.20 -14.25
N LEU A 23 0.71 -33.72 -15.10
CA LEU A 23 -0.61 -34.22 -14.67
C LEU A 23 -0.51 -35.43 -13.72
N LEU A 24 0.46 -36.31 -13.95
CA LEU A 24 0.69 -37.47 -13.09
C LEU A 24 1.29 -37.04 -11.75
N ALA A 25 2.27 -36.12 -11.76
CA ALA A 25 2.88 -35.54 -10.57
C ALA A 25 1.88 -34.76 -9.70
N SER A 26 0.94 -34.03 -10.34
CA SER A 26 -0.14 -33.30 -9.66
C SER A 26 -1.15 -34.28 -9.02
N ARG A 27 -1.56 -35.34 -9.72
CA ARG A 27 -2.49 -36.37 -9.20
C ARG A 27 -1.89 -37.20 -8.05
N LEU A 28 -0.57 -37.39 -8.03
CA LEU A 28 0.12 -38.16 -6.99
C LEU A 28 0.56 -37.29 -5.79
N GLY A 29 0.18 -36.01 -5.76
CA GLY A 29 0.57 -35.07 -4.70
C GLY A 29 2.07 -34.81 -4.63
N TYR A 30 2.80 -35.07 -5.72
CA TYR A 30 4.25 -34.87 -5.77
C TYR A 30 4.61 -33.38 -5.89
N LEU A 31 3.77 -32.62 -6.58
CA LEU A 31 3.90 -31.16 -6.68
C LEU A 31 3.65 -30.48 -5.33
N ASP A 32 2.67 -30.98 -4.56
CA ASP A 32 2.40 -30.47 -3.20
C ASP A 32 3.56 -30.74 -2.25
N ARG A 33 4.23 -31.90 -2.39
CA ARG A 33 5.43 -32.24 -1.61
C ARG A 33 6.67 -31.43 -2.04
N LEU A 34 6.82 -31.13 -3.31
CA LEU A 34 7.87 -30.25 -3.83
C LEU A 34 7.60 -28.80 -3.40
N GLN A 35 6.39 -28.31 -3.52
CA GLN A 35 6.01 -26.99 -3.02
C GLN A 35 6.25 -26.88 -1.50
N ALA A 36 5.84 -27.89 -0.72
CA ALA A 36 6.09 -27.91 0.73
C ALA A 36 7.60 -27.95 1.09
N ARG A 37 8.46 -28.45 0.21
CA ARG A 37 9.91 -28.53 0.44
C ARG A 37 10.65 -27.26 0.03
N PHE A 38 10.21 -26.58 -1.03
CA PHE A 38 10.83 -25.35 -1.54
C PHE A 38 10.13 -24.08 -1.04
N PHE A 39 8.86 -24.20 -0.68
CA PHE A 39 8.07 -23.16 -0.03
C PHE A 39 7.50 -23.79 1.25
N PRO A 40 8.27 -23.85 2.35
CA PRO A 40 7.73 -24.36 3.61
C PRO A 40 6.45 -23.59 3.90
N ALA A 41 5.38 -24.33 4.12
CA ALA A 41 4.04 -23.80 4.36
C ALA A 41 4.14 -22.61 5.29
N ALA A 42 3.52 -21.50 4.89
CA ALA A 42 3.46 -20.29 5.69
C ALA A 42 3.23 -20.69 7.14
N LYS A 43 4.16 -20.31 8.01
CA LYS A 43 4.08 -20.58 9.45
C LYS A 43 2.68 -20.30 9.91
N GLN A 44 2.10 -21.18 10.67
CA GLN A 44 0.70 -21.22 11.15
C GLN A 44 0.00 -19.87 11.08
N ALA A 45 -1.07 -19.81 10.26
CA ALA A 45 -1.86 -18.59 10.13
C ALA A 45 -2.15 -18.04 11.53
N VAL A 46 -1.79 -16.79 11.76
CA VAL A 46 -2.05 -16.11 13.02
C VAL A 46 -3.55 -16.13 13.24
N ARG A 47 -4.01 -16.93 14.21
CA ARG A 47 -5.41 -16.94 14.61
C ARG A 47 -5.62 -15.71 15.49
N LEU A 48 -6.37 -14.73 14.99
CA LEU A 48 -6.88 -13.64 15.78
C LEU A 48 -8.03 -14.21 16.64
N SER A 49 -7.94 -14.00 17.94
CA SER A 49 -9.00 -14.40 18.88
C SER A 49 -9.94 -13.20 19.13
N PRO A 50 -11.19 -13.41 19.54
CA PRO A 50 -12.08 -12.31 19.92
C PRO A 50 -11.47 -11.35 20.96
N GLY A 51 -10.55 -11.84 21.80
CA GLY A 51 -9.79 -11.02 22.76
C GLY A 51 -8.71 -10.12 22.15
N ASP A 52 -8.34 -10.31 20.88
CA ASP A 52 -7.39 -9.44 20.16
C ASP A 52 -8.04 -8.10 19.76
N PHE A 53 -9.34 -7.94 19.99
CA PHE A 53 -10.10 -6.74 19.64
C PHE A 53 -10.66 -6.05 20.91
N PRO A 54 -10.83 -4.71 20.90
CA PRO A 54 -11.40 -3.99 22.04
C PRO A 54 -12.80 -4.51 22.42
N ALA A 55 -13.04 -4.73 23.70
CA ALA A 55 -14.37 -5.06 24.18
C ALA A 55 -15.35 -3.91 23.91
N GLY A 56 -16.53 -4.21 23.37
CA GLY A 56 -17.60 -3.23 23.17
C GLY A 56 -17.79 -2.71 21.76
N VAL A 57 -17.12 -3.29 20.76
CA VAL A 57 -17.40 -2.97 19.34
C VAL A 57 -18.76 -3.58 18.97
N ALA A 58 -19.83 -2.79 19.08
CA ALA A 58 -21.15 -3.21 18.59
C ALA A 58 -21.14 -3.20 17.06
N ALA A 59 -21.42 -4.34 16.44
CA ALA A 59 -21.64 -4.39 14.99
C ALA A 59 -22.86 -3.51 14.65
N PRO A 60 -22.77 -2.61 13.64
CA PRO A 60 -23.95 -1.88 13.22
C PRO A 60 -24.97 -2.87 12.64
N VAL A 61 -26.21 -2.77 13.08
CA VAL A 61 -27.33 -3.40 12.38
C VAL A 61 -27.48 -2.65 11.04
N ALA A 62 -27.07 -3.27 9.95
CA ALA A 62 -27.09 -2.63 8.66
C ALA A 62 -27.98 -3.41 7.73
N ASP A 63 -28.56 -2.69 6.77
CA ASP A 63 -29.26 -3.27 5.65
C ASP A 63 -28.27 -4.10 4.81
N LEU A 64 -28.42 -5.43 4.83
CA LEU A 64 -27.58 -6.36 4.09
C LEU A 64 -27.64 -6.13 2.56
N ALA A 65 -28.71 -5.50 2.08
CA ALA A 65 -28.87 -5.17 0.67
C ALA A 65 -27.84 -4.17 0.12
N SER A 66 -27.18 -3.41 1.01
CA SER A 66 -26.18 -2.39 0.65
C SER A 66 -24.73 -2.89 0.74
N VAL A 67 -24.51 -4.19 0.95
CA VAL A 67 -23.19 -4.82 1.00
C VAL A 67 -23.04 -5.79 -0.17
N PRO A 68 -21.90 -5.83 -0.88
CA PRO A 68 -21.71 -6.76 -1.98
C PRO A 68 -21.75 -8.22 -1.51
N LEU A 69 -22.32 -9.10 -2.33
CA LEU A 69 -22.33 -10.54 -2.06
C LEU A 69 -20.94 -11.19 -2.20
N ARG A 70 -20.06 -10.57 -3.00
CA ARG A 70 -18.65 -10.96 -3.14
C ARG A 70 -17.77 -10.22 -2.12
N PRO A 71 -16.57 -10.71 -1.84
CA PRO A 71 -15.61 -9.97 -1.02
C PRO A 71 -15.32 -8.58 -1.60
N THR A 72 -15.22 -7.59 -0.72
CA THR A 72 -14.67 -6.27 -1.06
C THR A 72 -13.15 -6.38 -1.11
N LEU A 73 -12.55 -6.02 -2.24
CA LEU A 73 -11.11 -6.10 -2.43
C LEU A 73 -10.47 -4.73 -2.21
N ILE A 74 -9.53 -4.65 -1.25
CA ILE A 74 -8.84 -3.42 -0.86
C ILE A 74 -7.36 -3.57 -1.19
N GLY A 75 -6.91 -2.92 -2.26
CA GLY A 75 -5.53 -2.96 -2.72
C GLY A 75 -4.59 -2.07 -1.88
N PHE A 76 -3.34 -2.49 -1.74
CA PHE A 76 -2.30 -1.69 -1.10
C PHE A 76 -0.90 -2.14 -1.53
N THR A 77 0.08 -1.25 -1.41
CA THR A 77 1.50 -1.61 -1.38
C THR A 77 1.95 -1.65 0.08
N ALA A 78 2.68 -2.70 0.48
CA ALA A 78 2.95 -2.92 1.89
C ALA A 78 3.85 -1.84 2.50
N ARG A 79 3.33 -1.21 3.55
CA ARG A 79 3.93 -0.14 4.36
C ARG A 79 3.43 -0.26 5.79
N GLY A 80 4.06 0.42 6.75
CA GLY A 80 3.63 0.42 8.14
C GLY A 80 2.17 0.86 8.33
N SER A 81 1.69 1.82 7.54
CA SER A 81 0.28 2.27 7.54
C SER A 81 -0.74 1.19 7.13
N ALA A 82 -0.30 0.08 6.50
CA ALA A 82 -1.17 -1.04 6.17
C ALA A 82 -1.52 -1.93 7.38
N ALA A 83 -0.89 -1.74 8.53
CA ALA A 83 -1.07 -2.57 9.71
C ALA A 83 -2.55 -2.69 10.16
N ALA A 84 -3.28 -1.56 10.19
CA ALA A 84 -4.70 -1.54 10.51
C ALA A 84 -5.54 -2.30 9.46
N LEU A 85 -5.21 -2.16 8.17
CA LEU A 85 -5.89 -2.88 7.09
C LEU A 85 -5.68 -4.40 7.23
N LEU A 86 -4.45 -4.84 7.47
CA LEU A 86 -4.12 -6.25 7.67
C LEU A 86 -4.85 -6.84 8.88
N LEU A 87 -4.90 -6.12 10.00
CA LEU A 87 -5.63 -6.56 11.18
C LEU A 87 -7.15 -6.58 10.92
N ALA A 88 -7.68 -5.58 10.22
CA ALA A 88 -9.10 -5.50 9.90
C ALA A 88 -9.58 -6.63 8.97
N THR A 89 -8.72 -7.07 8.05
CA THR A 89 -9.04 -8.14 7.08
C THR A 89 -8.56 -9.53 7.49
N GLY A 90 -7.69 -9.63 8.51
CA GLY A 90 -7.10 -10.90 8.98
C GLY A 90 -5.90 -11.36 8.15
N GLY A 91 -5.26 -10.46 7.41
CA GLY A 91 -4.11 -10.73 6.56
C GLY A 91 -4.28 -10.18 5.15
N ALA A 92 -3.38 -10.57 4.24
CA ALA A 92 -3.46 -10.19 2.83
C ALA A 92 -3.41 -11.41 1.90
N SER A 93 -3.94 -11.22 0.70
CA SER A 93 -3.89 -12.16 -0.42
C SER A 93 -3.23 -11.51 -1.63
N SER A 94 -2.89 -12.29 -2.65
CA SER A 94 -2.55 -11.77 -3.98
C SER A 94 -3.81 -11.63 -4.84
N LEU A 95 -3.70 -10.84 -5.91
CA LEU A 95 -4.81 -10.67 -6.85
C LEU A 95 -5.14 -11.99 -7.58
N ASP A 96 -4.12 -12.78 -7.92
CA ASP A 96 -4.27 -14.08 -8.60
C ASP A 96 -4.88 -15.16 -7.69
N ASN A 97 -4.75 -15.00 -6.37
CA ASN A 97 -5.37 -15.89 -5.39
C ASN A 97 -6.03 -15.05 -4.28
N PRO A 98 -7.21 -14.48 -4.55
CA PRO A 98 -7.93 -13.66 -3.56
C PRO A 98 -8.60 -14.50 -2.46
N VAL A 99 -8.44 -15.82 -2.48
CA VAL A 99 -8.94 -16.71 -1.43
C VAL A 99 -7.96 -16.66 -0.27
N ALA A 100 -8.44 -16.29 0.91
CA ALA A 100 -7.64 -16.41 2.12
C ALA A 100 -7.19 -17.88 2.28
N PRO A 101 -5.92 -18.15 2.67
CA PRO A 101 -5.48 -19.51 2.95
C PRO A 101 -6.42 -20.21 3.91
N ALA A 102 -6.65 -21.52 3.70
CA ALA A 102 -7.46 -22.32 4.61
C ALA A 102 -6.89 -22.19 6.05
N GLY A 103 -7.69 -21.68 6.98
CA GLY A 103 -7.25 -21.39 8.35
C GLY A 103 -6.72 -19.96 8.59
N ALA A 104 -6.78 -19.07 7.59
CA ALA A 104 -6.49 -17.66 7.82
C ALA A 104 -7.43 -17.08 8.89
N ALA A 105 -6.87 -16.21 9.72
CA ALA A 105 -7.63 -15.52 10.74
C ALA A 105 -8.78 -14.70 10.11
N GLN A 106 -9.96 -14.76 10.74
CA GLN A 106 -11.03 -13.86 10.34
C GLN A 106 -10.75 -12.48 10.94
N GLY A 107 -10.55 -11.48 10.07
CA GLY A 107 -10.33 -10.11 10.49
C GLY A 107 -11.55 -9.47 11.16
N LEU A 108 -11.32 -8.31 11.74
CA LEU A 108 -12.37 -7.54 12.45
C LEU A 108 -13.57 -7.22 11.55
N LEU A 109 -13.35 -6.95 10.26
CA LEU A 109 -14.43 -6.69 9.31
C LEU A 109 -15.41 -7.86 9.20
N LYS A 110 -14.91 -9.09 9.22
CA LYS A 110 -15.76 -10.29 9.19
C LYS A 110 -16.45 -10.54 10.54
N THR A 111 -15.69 -10.47 11.63
CA THR A 111 -16.16 -10.89 12.96
C THR A 111 -17.07 -9.87 13.63
N ALA A 112 -16.77 -8.57 13.51
CA ALA A 112 -17.50 -7.50 14.19
C ALA A 112 -18.44 -6.72 13.25
N TYR A 113 -18.17 -6.72 11.93
CA TYR A 113 -18.91 -5.90 10.98
C TYR A 113 -19.67 -6.73 9.94
N ALA A 114 -19.69 -8.06 10.05
CA ALA A 114 -20.36 -8.97 9.12
C ALA A 114 -20.07 -8.64 7.65
N MET A 115 -18.81 -8.30 7.34
CA MET A 115 -18.36 -7.88 6.02
C MET A 115 -17.21 -8.74 5.53
N ASP A 116 -17.37 -9.40 4.40
CA ASP A 116 -16.26 -10.07 3.73
C ASP A 116 -15.43 -9.02 2.97
N ALA A 117 -14.30 -8.65 3.55
CA ALA A 117 -13.33 -7.75 2.93
C ALA A 117 -11.94 -8.38 2.97
N ARG A 118 -11.17 -8.19 1.92
CA ARG A 118 -9.83 -8.76 1.77
C ARG A 118 -8.84 -7.71 1.35
N ALA A 119 -7.71 -7.68 2.04
CA ALA A 119 -6.57 -6.88 1.63
C ALA A 119 -5.81 -7.62 0.53
N VAL A 120 -5.48 -6.92 -0.56
CA VAL A 120 -4.73 -7.42 -1.71
C VAL A 120 -3.42 -6.67 -1.80
N VAL A 121 -2.30 -7.37 -1.61
CA VAL A 121 -0.97 -6.77 -1.69
C VAL A 121 -0.48 -6.73 -3.13
N PHE A 122 0.09 -5.60 -3.51
CA PHE A 122 0.73 -5.38 -4.80
C PHE A 122 2.23 -5.13 -4.61
N ALA A 123 3.05 -5.68 -5.51
CA ALA A 123 4.49 -5.47 -5.48
C ALA A 123 4.86 -4.04 -5.90
N THR A 124 4.09 -3.46 -6.83
CA THR A 124 4.33 -2.12 -7.36
C THR A 124 3.09 -1.24 -7.32
N ASP A 125 3.34 0.06 -7.27
CA ASP A 125 2.30 1.09 -7.33
C ASP A 125 1.56 1.09 -8.68
N GLU A 126 2.25 0.73 -9.75
CA GLU A 126 1.67 0.67 -11.09
C GLU A 126 0.67 -0.49 -11.23
N GLU A 127 0.96 -1.65 -10.63
CA GLU A 127 0.01 -2.78 -10.55
C GLU A 127 -1.23 -2.38 -9.76
N LEU A 128 -1.05 -1.72 -8.59
CA LEU A 128 -2.15 -1.23 -7.77
C LEU A 128 -3.01 -0.21 -8.54
N ARG A 129 -2.38 0.72 -9.26
CA ARG A 129 -3.07 1.71 -10.10
C ARG A 129 -3.94 1.05 -11.18
N LYS A 130 -3.39 0.06 -11.88
CA LYS A 130 -4.12 -0.72 -12.91
C LYS A 130 -5.28 -1.48 -12.29
N ALA A 131 -5.07 -2.14 -11.16
CA ALA A 131 -6.11 -2.88 -10.46
C ALA A 131 -7.27 -1.97 -9.99
N LEU A 132 -6.95 -0.75 -9.49
CA LEU A 132 -7.96 0.23 -9.13
C LEU A 132 -8.73 0.77 -10.36
N ALA A 133 -8.04 0.96 -11.49
CA ALA A 133 -8.67 1.40 -12.73
C ALA A 133 -9.69 0.35 -13.24
N VAL A 134 -9.33 -0.93 -13.17
CA VAL A 134 -10.14 -2.04 -13.69
C VAL A 134 -11.35 -2.35 -12.80
N GLY A 135 -11.18 -2.34 -11.47
CA GLY A 135 -12.22 -2.70 -10.50
C GLY A 135 -12.35 -4.20 -10.27
N ALA A 136 -12.85 -4.56 -9.08
CA ALA A 136 -12.89 -5.96 -8.65
C ALA A 136 -13.80 -6.86 -9.50
N GLU A 137 -14.83 -6.33 -10.12
CA GLU A 137 -15.70 -7.07 -11.05
C GLU A 137 -14.97 -7.53 -12.32
N HIS A 138 -13.83 -6.90 -12.63
CA HIS A 138 -13.01 -7.21 -13.81
C HIS A 138 -11.58 -7.65 -13.44
N GLY A 139 -11.40 -8.20 -12.25
CA GLY A 139 -10.08 -8.69 -11.80
C GLY A 139 -9.16 -7.63 -11.22
N GLY A 140 -9.72 -6.51 -10.74
CA GLY A 140 -9.00 -5.48 -10.02
C GLY A 140 -9.44 -5.38 -8.56
N VAL A 141 -9.52 -4.14 -8.01
CA VAL A 141 -9.91 -3.87 -6.63
C VAL A 141 -10.98 -2.78 -6.54
N ASP A 142 -11.78 -2.80 -5.47
CA ASP A 142 -12.84 -1.82 -5.20
C ASP A 142 -12.34 -0.56 -4.52
N MET A 143 -11.34 -0.73 -3.68
CA MET A 143 -10.74 0.32 -2.87
C MET A 143 -9.22 0.18 -2.88
N ALA A 144 -8.50 1.25 -2.56
CA ALA A 144 -7.05 1.21 -2.44
C ALA A 144 -6.54 2.12 -1.32
N ALA A 145 -5.53 1.66 -0.58
CA ALA A 145 -4.76 2.50 0.34
C ALA A 145 -3.54 3.07 -0.40
N ILE A 146 -3.54 4.37 -0.67
CA ILE A 146 -2.52 5.08 -1.45
C ILE A 146 -2.17 6.42 -0.81
N SER A 147 -1.00 6.97 -1.09
CA SER A 147 -0.65 8.31 -0.62
C SER A 147 -1.36 9.40 -1.45
N VAL A 148 -1.64 10.54 -0.82
CA VAL A 148 -2.36 11.67 -1.45
C VAL A 148 -1.63 12.17 -2.69
N ASP A 149 -0.31 12.27 -2.65
CA ASP A 149 0.51 12.65 -3.79
C ASP A 149 0.35 11.69 -4.97
N ARG A 150 0.25 10.39 -4.67
CA ARG A 150 0.05 9.33 -5.66
C ARG A 150 -1.35 9.41 -6.27
N LEU A 151 -2.37 9.66 -5.47
CA LEU A 151 -3.71 9.92 -5.97
C LEU A 151 -3.71 11.09 -6.97
N ALA A 152 -3.11 12.23 -6.60
CA ALA A 152 -2.99 13.39 -7.48
C ALA A 152 -2.30 13.06 -8.82
N ALA A 153 -1.22 12.26 -8.78
CA ALA A 153 -0.50 11.82 -9.97
C ALA A 153 -1.32 10.87 -10.86
N TRP A 154 -2.20 10.05 -10.28
CA TRP A 154 -2.92 8.98 -10.98
C TRP A 154 -4.29 9.38 -11.51
N LEU A 155 -4.92 10.41 -10.95
CA LEU A 155 -6.27 10.84 -11.33
C LEU A 155 -6.51 10.94 -12.84
N PRO A 156 -5.59 11.48 -13.67
CA PRO A 156 -5.80 11.53 -15.11
C PRO A 156 -6.01 10.16 -15.76
N SER A 157 -5.41 9.10 -15.17
CA SER A 157 -5.52 7.71 -15.66
C SER A 157 -6.63 6.90 -14.97
N LEU A 158 -7.31 7.48 -13.99
CA LEU A 158 -8.37 6.84 -13.20
C LEU A 158 -9.76 7.50 -13.43
N ARG A 159 -9.95 8.20 -14.54
CA ARG A 159 -11.20 8.94 -14.81
C ARG A 159 -12.44 8.06 -14.72
N ASP A 160 -12.40 6.87 -15.33
CA ASP A 160 -13.53 5.94 -15.37
C ASP A 160 -13.80 5.31 -13.98
N ALA A 161 -12.76 5.11 -13.19
CA ALA A 161 -12.89 4.65 -11.81
C ALA A 161 -13.44 5.74 -10.88
N ALA A 162 -13.27 7.03 -11.25
CA ALA A 162 -13.67 8.20 -10.49
C ALA A 162 -13.40 8.07 -8.97
N PRO A 163 -12.15 7.73 -8.55
CA PRO A 163 -11.89 7.38 -7.16
C PRO A 163 -12.15 8.56 -6.23
N ARG A 164 -12.70 8.26 -5.05
CA ARG A 164 -12.98 9.22 -3.99
C ARG A 164 -12.24 8.83 -2.72
N THR A 165 -11.53 9.78 -2.13
CA THR A 165 -10.94 9.62 -0.81
C THR A 165 -12.03 9.58 0.24
N VAL A 166 -12.02 8.54 1.08
CA VAL A 166 -13.06 8.30 2.09
C VAL A 166 -12.54 8.38 3.53
N MET A 167 -11.23 8.16 3.76
CA MET A 167 -10.59 8.33 5.07
C MET A 167 -9.08 8.48 4.99
N LEU A 168 -8.48 9.04 6.03
CA LEU A 168 -7.05 8.98 6.30
C LEU A 168 -6.72 7.63 6.99
N VAL A 169 -5.81 6.86 6.40
CA VAL A 169 -5.33 5.57 6.97
C VAL A 169 -4.19 5.79 7.95
N GLY A 170 -3.24 6.67 7.62
CA GLY A 170 -2.08 6.98 8.44
C GLY A 170 -1.17 8.01 7.79
N ARG A 171 -0.12 8.40 8.52
CA ARG A 171 0.90 9.35 8.03
C ARG A 171 2.28 8.75 8.21
N SER A 172 3.16 9.02 7.28
CA SER A 172 4.59 8.70 7.44
C SER A 172 5.24 9.66 8.44
N ARG A 173 5.91 9.08 9.42
CA ARG A 173 6.67 9.77 10.48
C ARG A 173 8.06 9.15 10.61
N GLY A 174 8.75 8.97 9.47
CA GLY A 174 10.06 8.35 9.38
C GLY A 174 10.15 7.16 8.42
N GLN A 175 9.03 6.75 7.80
CA GLN A 175 9.03 5.58 6.92
C GLN A 175 9.74 5.85 5.58
N GLU A 176 9.61 7.03 4.99
CA GLU A 176 10.41 7.46 3.86
C GLU A 176 11.69 8.11 4.36
N ALA A 177 12.81 7.74 3.74
CA ALA A 177 14.12 8.28 4.05
C ALA A 177 14.91 8.60 2.78
N LEU A 178 15.82 9.57 2.89
CA LEU A 178 16.86 9.85 1.94
C LEU A 178 18.20 9.49 2.58
N ALA A 179 18.90 8.55 1.96
CA ALA A 179 20.20 8.06 2.41
C ALA A 179 21.25 8.26 1.33
N ALA A 180 22.50 8.44 1.70
CA ALA A 180 23.59 8.75 0.78
C ALA A 180 24.93 8.18 1.23
N VAL A 181 25.84 8.04 0.26
CA VAL A 181 27.23 7.60 0.47
C VAL A 181 28.17 8.70 -0.04
N GLY A 182 29.10 9.13 0.80
CA GLY A 182 30.05 10.21 0.47
C GLY A 182 29.39 11.58 0.28
N VAL A 183 28.22 11.78 0.91
CA VAL A 183 27.49 13.05 0.93
C VAL A 183 27.26 13.43 2.39
N PRO A 184 27.93 14.46 2.90
CA PRO A 184 27.92 14.77 4.33
C PRO A 184 26.65 15.48 4.80
N ASP A 185 25.95 16.19 3.91
CA ASP A 185 24.73 16.96 4.21
C ASP A 185 23.83 17.12 2.98
N LEU A 186 22.63 17.67 3.17
CA LEU A 186 21.65 17.86 2.11
C LEU A 186 22.11 18.86 1.02
N ALA A 187 22.88 19.88 1.36
CA ALA A 187 23.37 20.86 0.37
C ALA A 187 24.40 20.22 -0.60
N SER A 188 25.14 19.25 -0.09
CA SER A 188 26.13 18.45 -0.83
C SER A 188 25.51 17.47 -1.85
N LEU A 189 24.18 17.38 -1.91
CA LEU A 189 23.47 16.64 -2.97
C LEU A 189 23.62 17.33 -4.34
N ARG A 190 24.06 18.57 -4.41
CA ARG A 190 24.29 19.30 -5.66
C ARG A 190 25.26 18.53 -6.56
N GLY A 191 24.81 18.25 -7.81
CA GLY A 191 25.56 17.49 -8.81
C GLY A 191 25.63 15.98 -8.57
N LYS A 192 24.99 15.46 -7.52
CA LYS A 192 24.98 14.04 -7.18
C LYS A 192 23.88 13.30 -7.96
N ARG A 193 24.09 11.98 -8.13
CA ARG A 193 23.07 11.07 -8.67
C ARG A 193 22.09 10.69 -7.58
N LEU A 194 20.81 11.07 -7.73
CA LEU A 194 19.73 10.78 -6.79
C LEU A 194 18.79 9.73 -7.38
N GLY A 195 18.81 8.54 -6.80
CA GLY A 195 17.97 7.41 -7.20
C GLY A 195 16.59 7.49 -6.55
N VAL A 196 15.53 7.42 -7.37
CA VAL A 196 14.14 7.49 -6.92
C VAL A 196 13.21 6.68 -7.81
N TYR A 197 12.13 6.17 -7.24
CA TYR A 197 10.99 5.69 -8.01
C TYR A 197 10.06 6.89 -8.33
N PRO A 198 9.88 7.26 -9.61
CA PRO A 198 9.36 8.59 -9.97
C PRO A 198 7.86 8.81 -9.75
N SER A 199 7.14 7.87 -9.18
CA SER A 199 5.71 8.02 -8.84
C SER A 199 5.37 7.60 -7.41
N GLY A 200 6.38 7.44 -6.55
CA GLY A 200 6.20 7.02 -5.17
C GLY A 200 6.25 8.17 -4.17
N ALA A 201 5.77 7.93 -2.95
CA ALA A 201 5.85 8.88 -1.84
C ALA A 201 7.30 9.30 -1.54
N SER A 202 8.27 8.40 -1.72
CA SER A 202 9.69 8.70 -1.57
C SER A 202 10.20 9.72 -2.61
N TYR A 203 9.60 9.73 -3.82
CA TYR A 203 9.90 10.77 -4.81
C TYR A 203 9.37 12.13 -4.36
N TYR A 204 8.11 12.19 -3.90
CA TYR A 204 7.52 13.42 -3.36
C TYR A 204 8.32 13.95 -2.16
N PHE A 205 8.75 13.05 -1.27
CA PHE A 205 9.63 13.37 -0.16
C PHE A 205 10.98 13.92 -0.63
N SER A 206 11.62 13.31 -1.65
CA SER A 206 12.91 13.81 -2.16
C SER A 206 12.83 15.23 -2.73
N LEU A 207 11.72 15.58 -3.36
CA LEU A 207 11.50 16.95 -3.85
C LEU A 207 11.37 17.97 -2.71
N TRP A 208 10.72 17.58 -1.62
CA TRP A 208 10.66 18.39 -0.40
C TRP A 208 12.06 18.56 0.20
N VAL A 209 12.85 17.47 0.31
CA VAL A 209 14.23 17.51 0.81
C VAL A 209 15.08 18.49 -0.01
N LEU A 210 15.05 18.40 -1.34
CA LEU A 210 15.80 19.31 -2.22
C LEU A 210 15.37 20.77 -1.98
N SER A 211 14.07 21.03 -1.89
CA SER A 211 13.54 22.38 -1.60
C SER A 211 14.06 22.91 -0.27
N ARG A 212 14.08 22.08 0.78
CA ARG A 212 14.62 22.46 2.12
C ARG A 212 16.12 22.75 2.08
N ALA A 213 16.86 22.05 1.23
CA ALA A 213 18.29 22.27 1.01
C ALA A 213 18.59 23.47 0.09
N GLY A 214 17.60 24.21 -0.39
CA GLY A 214 17.77 25.28 -1.38
C GLY A 214 18.22 24.78 -2.74
N LEU A 215 17.92 23.52 -3.07
CA LEU A 215 18.26 22.88 -4.33
C LEU A 215 17.03 22.81 -5.24
N ARG A 216 17.26 22.94 -6.54
CA ARG A 216 16.26 22.71 -7.58
C ARG A 216 16.37 21.28 -8.09
N MET A 217 15.32 20.78 -8.72
CA MET A 217 15.35 19.48 -9.39
C MET A 217 16.48 19.32 -10.41
N THR A 218 16.89 20.42 -11.05
CA THR A 218 17.99 20.49 -12.02
C THR A 218 19.37 20.46 -11.36
N ASP A 219 19.46 20.58 -10.06
CA ASP A 219 20.73 20.59 -9.34
C ASP A 219 21.22 19.19 -8.98
N VAL A 220 20.44 18.12 -9.29
CA VAL A 220 20.80 16.72 -9.13
C VAL A 220 20.61 15.94 -10.42
N SER A 221 21.32 14.82 -10.57
CA SER A 221 21.15 13.88 -11.69
C SER A 221 20.20 12.77 -11.25
N TRP A 222 19.00 12.72 -11.80
CA TRP A 222 18.00 11.72 -11.44
C TRP A 222 18.34 10.34 -12.01
N VAL A 223 18.28 9.33 -11.17
CA VAL A 223 18.35 7.91 -11.54
C VAL A 223 16.97 7.29 -11.28
N GLU A 224 16.24 7.02 -12.35
CA GLU A 224 14.91 6.40 -12.23
C GLU A 224 15.04 4.93 -11.84
N LEU A 225 14.31 4.54 -10.80
CA LEU A 225 14.26 3.18 -10.29
C LEU A 225 12.93 2.51 -10.68
N PRO A 226 12.93 1.19 -10.95
CA PRO A 226 11.72 0.46 -11.32
C PRO A 226 10.66 0.43 -10.20
N SER A 227 11.10 0.44 -8.93
CA SER A 227 10.23 0.48 -7.77
C SER A 227 10.93 1.14 -6.57
N THR A 228 10.18 1.48 -5.54
CA THR A 228 10.75 1.98 -4.26
C THR A 228 11.66 0.93 -3.60
N LEU A 229 11.44 -0.36 -3.84
CA LEU A 229 12.24 -1.46 -3.28
C LEU A 229 13.61 -1.63 -3.96
N ASP A 230 13.85 -0.92 -5.06
CA ASP A 230 15.15 -0.92 -5.74
C ASP A 230 16.13 0.13 -5.17
N ALA A 231 15.67 0.97 -4.24
CA ALA A 231 16.47 2.10 -3.74
C ALA A 231 17.74 1.64 -3.01
N GLY A 232 17.61 0.75 -2.03
CA GLY A 232 18.77 0.24 -1.30
C GLY A 232 19.74 -0.52 -2.21
N ARG A 233 19.23 -1.31 -3.16
CA ARG A 233 20.07 -1.98 -4.13
C ARG A 233 20.85 -0.99 -5.00
N ALA A 234 20.21 0.05 -5.51
CA ALA A 234 20.85 1.08 -6.33
C ALA A 234 21.99 1.79 -5.57
N LEU A 235 21.82 2.04 -4.27
CA LEU A 235 22.84 2.61 -3.42
C LEU A 235 24.00 1.65 -3.19
N ARG A 236 23.72 0.37 -2.86
CA ARG A 236 24.74 -0.67 -2.65
C ARG A 236 25.60 -0.90 -3.90
N GLU A 237 24.98 -0.93 -5.08
CA GLU A 237 25.66 -1.11 -6.36
C GLU A 237 26.40 0.16 -6.87
N GLY A 238 26.27 1.29 -6.19
CA GLY A 238 26.87 2.56 -6.60
C GLY A 238 26.25 3.17 -7.86
N ARG A 239 25.04 2.75 -8.24
CA ARG A 239 24.29 3.35 -9.36
C ARG A 239 23.80 4.75 -9.03
N ALA A 240 23.60 5.04 -7.75
CA ALA A 240 23.27 6.37 -7.24
C ALA A 240 24.19 6.71 -6.06
N ASP A 241 24.43 7.99 -5.85
CA ASP A 241 25.20 8.53 -4.72
C ASP A 241 24.30 8.76 -3.50
N ALA A 242 23.02 9.05 -3.78
CA ALA A 242 21.94 9.15 -2.80
C ALA A 242 20.69 8.46 -3.35
N VAL A 243 19.83 7.98 -2.46
CA VAL A 243 18.53 7.36 -2.82
C VAL A 243 17.45 7.81 -1.86
N ALA A 244 16.20 7.90 -2.37
CA ALA A 244 15.02 8.01 -1.52
C ALA A 244 14.20 6.72 -1.62
N GLY A 245 13.86 6.16 -0.46
CA GLY A 245 13.18 4.87 -0.34
C GLY A 245 12.58 4.64 1.03
N LEU A 246 12.26 3.38 1.34
CA LEU A 246 11.80 2.98 2.67
C LEU A 246 12.99 2.95 3.64
N TRP A 247 12.80 3.52 4.83
CA TRP A 247 13.87 3.75 5.81
C TRP A 247 14.75 2.51 6.05
N GLY A 248 14.17 1.35 6.39
CA GLY A 248 14.95 0.15 6.72
C GLY A 248 15.86 -0.34 5.59
N ASP A 249 15.40 -0.28 4.33
CA ASP A 249 16.20 -0.70 3.17
C ASP A 249 17.31 0.30 2.85
N VAL A 250 17.00 1.60 2.81
CA VAL A 250 18.01 2.60 2.44
C VAL A 250 19.03 2.89 3.56
N GLU A 251 18.60 2.80 4.82
CA GLU A 251 19.51 2.90 5.99
C GLU A 251 20.53 1.77 5.99
N LEU A 252 20.06 0.52 5.84
CA LEU A 252 20.93 -0.64 5.77
C LEU A 252 21.93 -0.52 4.61
N ALA A 253 21.43 -0.13 3.42
CA ALA A 253 22.27 0.04 2.24
C ALA A 253 23.32 1.14 2.40
N ALA A 254 22.98 2.25 3.05
CA ALA A 254 23.92 3.32 3.35
C ALA A 254 25.00 2.86 4.34
N ARG A 255 24.60 2.21 5.43
CA ARG A 255 25.51 1.68 6.44
C ARG A 255 26.50 0.68 5.87
N ASP A 256 26.05 -0.25 5.00
CA ASP A 256 26.89 -1.23 4.31
C ASP A 256 28.00 -0.57 3.47
N ARG A 257 27.84 0.70 3.08
CA ARG A 257 28.76 1.48 2.26
C ARG A 257 29.44 2.64 3.00
N GLY A 258 29.32 2.72 4.34
CA GLY A 258 29.87 3.81 5.14
C GLY A 258 29.17 5.17 4.90
N GLY A 259 27.94 5.14 4.47
CA GLY A 259 27.07 6.30 4.30
C GLY A 259 26.11 6.49 5.49
N ALA A 260 25.14 7.40 5.34
CA ALA A 260 24.16 7.72 6.36
C ALA A 260 22.79 8.11 5.78
N VAL A 261 21.77 8.07 6.61
CA VAL A 261 20.47 8.69 6.36
C VAL A 261 20.62 10.19 6.63
N LEU A 262 20.26 11.02 5.64
CA LEU A 262 20.37 12.49 5.69
C LEU A 262 19.06 13.16 6.10
N ALA A 263 17.91 12.54 5.81
CA ALA A 263 16.59 13.05 6.18
C ALA A 263 15.57 11.91 6.17
N THR A 264 14.51 12.08 6.97
CA THR A 264 13.35 11.18 7.00
C THR A 264 12.05 11.96 7.01
N THR A 265 10.92 11.30 6.79
CA THR A 265 9.60 11.93 6.96
C THR A 265 9.25 12.25 8.44
N ALA A 266 10.10 11.89 9.40
CA ALA A 266 10.00 12.41 10.77
C ALA A 266 10.27 13.93 10.80
N ASP A 267 11.10 14.45 9.88
CA ASP A 267 11.38 15.88 9.69
C ASP A 267 10.22 16.60 8.95
N ALA A 268 9.31 15.85 8.36
CA ALA A 268 8.15 16.34 7.60
C ALA A 268 6.91 15.44 7.82
N PRO A 269 6.40 15.32 9.07
CA PRO A 269 5.37 14.33 9.42
C PRO A 269 4.00 14.58 8.78
N HIS A 270 3.84 15.68 8.02
CA HIS A 270 2.60 16.04 7.34
C HIS A 270 2.67 15.80 5.83
N LEU A 271 3.86 15.50 5.31
CA LEU A 271 4.13 15.48 3.88
C LEU A 271 3.51 14.24 3.18
N VAL A 272 3.62 13.08 3.81
CA VAL A 272 3.13 11.82 3.25
C VAL A 272 1.98 11.28 4.08
N ALA A 273 0.77 11.39 3.54
CA ALA A 273 -0.46 10.87 4.13
C ALA A 273 -1.01 9.75 3.25
N THR A 274 -1.24 8.56 3.82
CA THR A 274 -1.92 7.44 3.18
C THR A 274 -3.41 7.58 3.41
N VAL A 275 -4.19 7.58 2.35
CA VAL A 275 -5.65 7.64 2.36
C VAL A 275 -6.25 6.38 1.78
N LEU A 276 -7.45 6.03 2.22
CA LEU A 276 -8.28 5.02 1.56
C LEU A 276 -9.11 5.73 0.48
N VAL A 277 -8.98 5.26 -0.73
CA VAL A 277 -9.82 5.67 -1.85
C VAL A 277 -10.77 4.54 -2.23
N ALA A 278 -12.01 4.87 -2.52
CA ALA A 278 -13.00 3.95 -3.08
C ALA A 278 -13.28 4.34 -4.54
N ARG A 279 -13.48 3.37 -5.42
CA ARG A 279 -14.01 3.63 -6.75
C ARG A 279 -15.37 4.32 -6.64
N GLY A 280 -15.66 5.27 -7.51
CA GLY A 280 -16.90 6.02 -7.47
C GLY A 280 -18.15 5.14 -7.69
N ASP A 281 -18.07 4.19 -8.62
CA ASP A 281 -19.13 3.21 -8.90
C ASP A 281 -19.38 2.29 -7.70
N TYR A 282 -18.33 1.82 -7.04
CA TYR A 282 -18.43 1.00 -5.84
C TYR A 282 -19.03 1.75 -4.66
N ALA A 283 -18.55 2.96 -4.38
CA ALA A 283 -19.04 3.78 -3.27
C ALA A 283 -20.52 4.18 -3.43
N ALA A 284 -20.94 4.49 -4.66
CA ALA A 284 -22.33 4.79 -4.96
C ALA A 284 -23.25 3.57 -4.80
N ARG A 285 -22.78 2.37 -5.21
CA ARG A 285 -23.57 1.14 -5.14
C ARG A 285 -23.63 0.55 -3.73
N TYR A 286 -22.53 0.67 -2.95
CA TYR A 286 -22.37 0.03 -1.65
C TYR A 286 -21.94 1.00 -0.53
N PRO A 287 -22.70 2.05 -0.25
CA PRO A 287 -22.32 3.07 0.73
C PRO A 287 -22.15 2.50 2.15
N ASP A 288 -22.92 1.46 2.52
CA ASP A 288 -22.81 0.83 3.83
C ASP A 288 -21.53 -0.02 3.94
N ALA A 289 -21.10 -0.65 2.86
CA ALA A 289 -19.80 -1.33 2.83
C ALA A 289 -18.65 -0.36 3.12
N VAL A 290 -18.69 0.86 2.52
CA VAL A 290 -17.68 1.91 2.80
C VAL A 290 -17.71 2.31 4.29
N ARG A 291 -18.91 2.51 4.87
CA ARG A 291 -19.06 2.82 6.31
C ARG A 291 -18.46 1.73 7.21
N ARG A 292 -18.72 0.45 6.90
CA ARG A 292 -18.18 -0.70 7.65
C ARG A 292 -16.66 -0.77 7.54
N VAL A 293 -16.11 -0.57 6.35
CA VAL A 293 -14.64 -0.53 6.15
C VAL A 293 -14.02 0.59 6.99
N ILE A 294 -14.56 1.80 6.95
CA ILE A 294 -14.05 2.94 7.75
C ILE A 294 -14.08 2.60 9.24
N ARG A 295 -15.21 2.08 9.76
CA ARG A 295 -15.32 1.70 11.18
C ARG A 295 -14.31 0.62 11.55
N GLY A 296 -14.25 -0.46 10.75
CA GLY A 296 -13.34 -1.57 10.98
C GLY A 296 -11.87 -1.15 10.98
N LEU A 297 -11.48 -0.25 10.07
CA LEU A 297 -10.12 0.29 10.02
C LEU A 297 -9.80 1.19 11.22
N LEU A 298 -10.75 2.01 11.69
CA LEU A 298 -10.55 2.84 12.89
C LEU A 298 -10.41 1.99 14.15
N ASP A 299 -11.21 0.93 14.29
CA ASP A 299 -11.11 0.02 15.44
C ASP A 299 -9.86 -0.85 15.40
N ALA A 300 -9.51 -1.35 14.21
CA ALA A 300 -8.24 -2.04 14.02
C ALA A 300 -7.04 -1.12 14.30
N GLY A 301 -7.11 0.15 13.87
CA GLY A 301 -6.08 1.16 14.16
C GLY A 301 -5.91 1.40 15.65
N ALA A 302 -7.02 1.51 16.39
CA ALA A 302 -6.98 1.63 17.85
C ALA A 302 -6.37 0.38 18.53
N SER A 303 -6.66 -0.82 18.00
CA SER A 303 -6.05 -2.06 18.48
C SER A 303 -4.55 -2.09 18.20
N VAL A 304 -4.10 -1.68 17.01
CA VAL A 304 -2.68 -1.59 16.63
C VAL A 304 -1.94 -0.60 17.54
N GLN A 305 -2.55 0.55 17.87
CA GLN A 305 -1.92 1.53 18.75
C GLN A 305 -1.76 1.01 20.18
N LYS A 306 -2.72 0.21 20.67
CA LYS A 306 -2.68 -0.39 21.99
C LYS A 306 -1.72 -1.58 22.05
N GLU A 307 -1.76 -2.45 21.04
CA GLU A 307 -0.96 -3.66 20.95
C GLU A 307 -0.56 -3.94 19.49
N PRO A 308 0.63 -3.52 19.06
CA PRO A 308 1.05 -3.66 17.66
C PRO A 308 1.42 -5.12 17.27
N GLY A 309 1.68 -6.00 18.23
CA GLY A 309 2.20 -7.35 17.99
C GLY A 309 1.43 -8.18 16.96
N PRO A 310 0.10 -8.34 17.06
CA PRO A 310 -0.69 -9.07 16.07
C PRO A 310 -0.56 -8.50 14.65
N ALA A 311 -0.66 -7.18 14.51
CA ALA A 311 -0.53 -6.50 13.22
C ALA A 311 0.91 -6.55 12.67
N ALA A 312 1.92 -6.47 13.56
CA ALA A 312 3.33 -6.58 13.20
C ALA A 312 3.65 -7.96 12.61
N ARG A 313 3.08 -9.03 13.17
CA ARG A 313 3.23 -10.38 12.60
C ARG A 313 2.67 -10.45 11.18
N LEU A 314 1.44 -9.98 10.96
CA LEU A 314 0.82 -9.95 9.64
C LEU A 314 1.61 -9.09 8.65
N LEU A 315 2.12 -7.95 9.09
CA LEU A 315 2.95 -7.07 8.26
C LEU A 315 4.28 -7.73 7.89
N GLY A 316 4.93 -8.41 8.84
CA GLY A 316 6.20 -9.12 8.60
C GLY A 316 6.05 -10.28 7.61
N GLU A 317 4.90 -10.97 7.60
CA GLU A 317 4.59 -12.01 6.62
C GLU A 317 4.44 -11.45 5.19
N VAL A 318 3.80 -10.28 5.07
CA VAL A 318 3.49 -9.64 3.78
C VAL A 318 4.68 -8.83 3.24
N ALA A 319 5.46 -8.24 4.13
CA ALA A 319 6.50 -7.27 3.78
C ALA A 319 7.80 -7.48 4.60
N PRO A 320 8.47 -8.63 4.48
CA PRO A 320 9.71 -8.91 5.22
C PRO A 320 10.84 -7.92 4.91
N TYR A 321 10.77 -7.23 3.78
CA TYR A 321 11.73 -6.20 3.37
C TYR A 321 11.61 -4.88 4.16
N LEU A 322 10.59 -4.70 4.98
CA LEU A 322 10.46 -3.51 5.85
C LEU A 322 11.38 -3.56 7.08
N GLY A 323 12.08 -4.67 7.30
CA GLY A 323 12.89 -4.89 8.50
C GLY A 323 12.02 -5.22 9.72
N ASP A 324 12.18 -4.50 10.84
CA ASP A 324 11.33 -4.69 12.02
C ASP A 324 9.90 -4.17 11.74
N PRO A 325 8.90 -5.06 11.71
CA PRO A 325 7.52 -4.64 11.44
C PRO A 325 6.94 -3.71 12.51
N THR A 326 7.40 -3.81 13.76
CA THR A 326 6.95 -2.93 14.85
C THR A 326 7.46 -1.51 14.63
N GLU A 327 8.71 -1.37 14.19
CA GLU A 327 9.29 -0.08 13.82
C GLU A 327 8.62 0.50 12.58
N ALA A 328 8.33 -0.35 11.57
CA ALA A 328 7.59 0.08 10.39
C ALA A 328 6.19 0.64 10.74
N ILE A 329 5.48 0.04 11.70
CA ILE A 329 4.20 0.55 12.22
C ILE A 329 4.40 1.86 12.96
N ARG A 330 5.42 1.96 13.81
CA ARG A 330 5.72 3.18 14.59
C ARG A 330 6.06 4.36 13.68
N SER A 331 6.79 4.11 12.60
CA SER A 331 7.15 5.13 11.60
C SER A 331 6.00 5.51 10.66
N ALA A 332 4.88 4.79 10.68
CA ALA A 332 3.66 5.12 9.93
C ALA A 332 2.41 4.62 10.69
N PRO A 333 2.10 5.22 11.85
CA PRO A 333 1.01 4.76 12.71
C PRO A 333 -0.36 4.94 12.05
N PRO A 334 -1.33 4.06 12.36
CA PRO A 334 -2.71 4.22 11.94
C PRO A 334 -3.31 5.53 12.46
N ALA A 335 -4.10 6.19 11.60
CA ALA A 335 -4.80 7.42 11.96
C ALA A 335 -6.02 7.14 12.87
N THR A 336 -6.23 8.00 13.85
CA THR A 336 -7.41 8.01 14.72
C THR A 336 -8.59 8.70 14.04
N LEU A 337 -9.78 8.61 14.66
CA LEU A 337 -10.93 9.40 14.23
C LEU A 337 -10.67 10.91 14.37
N ALA A 338 -9.96 11.34 15.42
CA ALA A 338 -9.57 12.73 15.61
C ALA A 338 -8.64 13.22 14.49
N ASP A 339 -7.63 12.40 14.11
CA ASP A 339 -6.76 12.70 12.97
C ASP A 339 -7.56 12.85 11.66
N ASN A 340 -8.55 11.98 11.45
CA ASN A 340 -9.43 12.04 10.28
C ASN A 340 -10.26 13.32 10.28
N ARG A 341 -10.90 13.67 11.41
CA ARG A 341 -11.69 14.90 11.53
C ARG A 341 -10.85 16.14 11.24
N ALA A 342 -9.68 16.24 11.83
CA ALA A 342 -8.77 17.36 11.62
C ALA A 342 -8.26 17.42 10.18
N PHE A 343 -7.84 16.30 9.61
CA PHE A 343 -7.29 16.23 8.25
C PHE A 343 -8.28 16.66 7.17
N PHE A 344 -9.56 16.33 7.34
CA PHE A 344 -10.59 16.70 6.38
C PHE A 344 -11.34 17.99 6.76
N GLY A 345 -10.90 18.74 7.78
CA GLY A 345 -11.51 19.98 8.21
C GLY A 345 -12.93 19.81 8.78
N LEU A 346 -13.23 18.62 9.36
CA LEU A 346 -14.53 18.37 9.99
C LEU A 346 -14.61 18.90 11.42
N SER A 347 -13.51 18.79 12.19
CA SER A 347 -13.31 19.39 13.51
C SER A 347 -11.86 19.28 13.94
N GLY A 348 -11.41 20.20 14.80
CA GLY A 348 -10.01 20.28 15.22
C GLY A 348 -9.12 20.94 14.16
N GLU A 349 -7.84 21.08 14.51
CA GLU A 349 -6.82 21.64 13.63
C GLU A 349 -5.86 20.55 13.14
N ALA A 350 -5.49 20.60 11.87
CA ALA A 350 -4.42 19.80 11.32
C ALA A 350 -3.31 20.74 10.83
N PRO A 351 -2.03 20.39 11.01
CA PRO A 351 -0.90 21.15 10.47
C PRO A 351 -0.94 21.29 8.94
N VAL A 352 -1.52 20.29 8.26
CA VAL A 352 -1.82 20.28 6.82
C VAL A 352 -3.09 19.48 6.62
N THR A 353 -4.06 20.06 5.94
CA THR A 353 -5.33 19.43 5.57
C THR A 353 -5.19 18.59 4.32
N TYR A 354 -6.21 17.76 4.04
CA TYR A 354 -6.29 17.01 2.77
C TYR A 354 -6.21 17.93 1.56
N ASP A 355 -7.01 19.00 1.57
CA ASP A 355 -7.13 19.92 0.44
C ASP A 355 -5.79 20.60 0.13
N GLU A 356 -5.09 21.10 1.16
CA GLU A 356 -3.74 21.70 1.01
C GLU A 356 -2.71 20.71 0.49
N LEU A 357 -2.69 19.48 1.03
CA LEU A 357 -1.75 18.45 0.61
C LEU A 357 -2.02 18.01 -0.82
N PHE A 358 -3.29 17.79 -1.19
CA PHE A 358 -3.68 17.40 -2.54
C PHE A 358 -3.37 18.49 -3.56
N GLN A 359 -3.67 19.77 -3.26
CA GLN A 359 -3.37 20.91 -4.12
C GLN A 359 -1.84 21.05 -4.33
N SER A 360 -1.07 20.95 -3.25
CA SER A 360 0.39 21.01 -3.31
C SER A 360 0.98 19.90 -4.19
N ALA A 361 0.53 18.66 -4.00
CA ALA A 361 0.95 17.52 -4.81
C ALA A 361 0.53 17.67 -6.28
N SER A 362 -0.71 18.11 -6.53
CA SER A 362 -1.24 18.34 -7.88
C SER A 362 -0.44 19.40 -8.63
N ALA A 363 -0.17 20.55 -8.00
CA ALA A 363 0.61 21.63 -8.59
C ALA A 363 2.05 21.18 -8.93
N LEU A 364 2.64 20.37 -8.04
CA LEU A 364 3.97 19.81 -8.27
C LEU A 364 4.00 18.88 -9.50
N TYR A 365 3.07 17.92 -9.57
CA TYR A 365 3.01 16.98 -10.69
C TYR A 365 2.62 17.62 -12.02
N GLN A 366 1.75 18.63 -12.01
CA GLN A 366 1.47 19.45 -13.21
C GLN A 366 2.75 20.12 -13.73
N LYS A 367 3.52 20.73 -12.83
CA LYS A 367 4.77 21.41 -13.18
C LYS A 367 5.82 20.44 -13.74
N ILE A 368 5.98 19.27 -13.13
CA ILE A 368 7.03 18.30 -13.47
C ILE A 368 6.67 17.51 -14.72
N ARG A 369 5.45 16.97 -14.77
CA ARG A 369 5.01 16.03 -15.81
C ARG A 369 4.20 16.68 -16.94
N ARG A 370 3.90 17.97 -16.84
CA ARG A 370 2.98 18.67 -17.74
C ARG A 370 1.64 17.92 -17.90
N THR A 371 1.16 17.29 -16.81
CA THR A 371 -0.07 16.53 -16.81
C THR A 371 -1.28 17.45 -16.92
N ALA A 372 -2.44 16.89 -17.30
CA ALA A 372 -3.71 17.61 -17.31
C ALA A 372 -4.04 18.21 -15.95
N VAL A 373 -4.80 19.29 -15.95
CA VAL A 373 -5.30 19.92 -14.73
C VAL A 373 -6.04 18.88 -13.89
N THR A 374 -5.67 18.75 -12.62
CA THR A 374 -6.40 17.92 -11.67
C THR A 374 -7.67 18.64 -11.23
N PRO A 375 -8.74 17.90 -10.86
CA PRO A 375 -9.94 18.51 -10.30
C PRO A 375 -9.64 19.19 -8.96
N PRO A 376 -10.51 20.08 -8.47
CA PRO A 376 -10.44 20.62 -7.12
C PRO A 376 -10.38 19.50 -6.07
N ALA A 377 -9.76 19.74 -4.94
CA ALA A 377 -9.57 18.72 -3.89
C ALA A 377 -10.90 18.16 -3.37
N GLU A 378 -11.91 19.03 -3.21
CA GLU A 378 -13.25 18.67 -2.78
C GLU A 378 -13.92 17.64 -3.71
N ASP A 379 -13.63 17.69 -5.00
CA ASP A 379 -14.16 16.74 -5.99
C ASP A 379 -13.44 15.37 -5.95
N THR A 380 -12.38 15.24 -5.18
CA THR A 380 -11.61 14.00 -5.07
C THR A 380 -11.88 13.24 -3.77
N ARG A 381 -12.83 13.71 -2.95
CA ARG A 381 -13.20 13.10 -1.67
C ARG A 381 -14.71 12.91 -1.53
N ASP A 382 -15.09 11.87 -0.80
CA ASP A 382 -16.45 11.64 -0.32
C ASP A 382 -16.40 11.36 1.18
N LEU A 383 -16.83 12.33 1.96
CA LEU A 383 -16.80 12.27 3.42
C LEU A 383 -18.13 11.84 4.04
N GLY A 384 -19.14 11.50 3.25
CA GLY A 384 -20.45 11.10 3.76
C GLY A 384 -20.40 9.92 4.73
N ALA A 385 -19.66 8.89 4.37
CA ALA A 385 -19.45 7.72 5.22
C ALA A 385 -18.64 8.04 6.49
N LEU A 386 -17.60 8.86 6.39
CA LEU A 386 -16.77 9.27 7.53
C LEU A 386 -17.57 10.15 8.51
N LYS A 387 -18.37 11.11 8.03
CA LYS A 387 -19.26 11.93 8.86
C LYS A 387 -20.24 11.05 9.62
N TYR A 388 -20.92 10.14 8.94
CA TYR A 388 -21.84 9.18 9.57
C TYR A 388 -21.17 8.38 10.71
N VAL A 389 -19.99 7.83 10.45
CA VAL A 389 -19.21 7.07 11.47
C VAL A 389 -18.77 7.97 12.63
N SER A 390 -18.44 9.22 12.33
CA SER A 390 -18.05 10.24 13.31
C SER A 390 -19.18 10.61 14.26
N GLU A 391 -20.39 10.82 13.74
CA GLU A 391 -21.59 11.15 14.51
C GLU A 391 -22.02 9.96 15.39
N ALA A 392 -21.98 8.75 14.87
CA ALA A 392 -22.36 7.54 15.60
C ALA A 392 -21.43 7.20 16.79
N ARG A 393 -20.24 7.78 16.88
CA ARG A 393 -19.27 7.58 17.97
C ARG A 393 -19.28 8.69 19.03
N GLY A 394 -20.07 9.73 18.78
CA GLY A 394 -20.11 10.91 19.66
C GLY A 394 -18.86 11.80 19.53
N PRO A 395 -18.79 12.90 20.28
CA PRO A 395 -17.64 13.80 20.32
C PRO A 395 -16.37 13.11 20.84
#